data_54b61800e709133ab1bd01e9a1f4b627
#
_entry.id   54b61800e709133ab1bd01e9a1f4b627
#
_cell.length_a   1.000
_cell.length_b   1.000
_cell.length_c   1.000
_cell.angle_alpha   90.00
_cell.angle_beta   90.00
_cell.angle_gamma   90.00
#
_symmetry.space_group_name_H-M   'P 1'
#
loop_
_entity.id
_entity.type
_entity.pdbx_description
1 polymer ?
#
loop_
_entity_poly.entity_id
_entity_poly.type
_entity_poly.pdbx_seq_one_letter_code
_entity_poly.pdbx_strand_id
1 'polypeptide(L)'
;MIDLYSWCTPNGQKVSIMLEETGLPYEAHGVNIGAGEQFSDFFRSISPNGRIPAIVDRDGPDGTPISVFESGAILIYLAEKAGRFLPAEPRARVAALEWLFWQVGGVGPMFGQANHFRNYATAKVGAELAAYGVERYTKEANRLFAVMDEQLGKAEWLAGADISIADFA
;
A
#
# COMPACT_ATOMS: atom_id res chain seq x y z
N MET A 1 21.21 0.39 3.19
CA MET A 1 20.57 -0.69 2.40
C MET A 1 19.25 -1.07 3.06
N ILE A 2 18.20 -1.24 2.28
CA ILE A 2 16.83 -1.55 2.76
C ILE A 2 16.54 -3.02 2.48
N ASP A 3 16.05 -3.76 3.46
CA ASP A 3 15.50 -5.10 3.29
C ASP A 3 13.98 -4.98 3.12
N LEU A 4 13.45 -5.39 1.97
CA LEU A 4 12.02 -5.42 1.68
C LEU A 4 11.47 -6.82 1.91
N TYR A 5 10.59 -6.98 2.87
CA TYR A 5 9.85 -8.22 3.15
C TYR A 5 8.44 -8.13 2.54
N SER A 6 8.20 -8.89 1.47
CA SER A 6 7.00 -8.73 0.66
C SER A 6 6.52 -10.04 0.03
N TRP A 7 5.37 -9.99 -0.64
CA TRP A 7 4.83 -11.05 -1.47
C TRP A 7 4.15 -10.45 -2.69
N CYS A 8 3.86 -11.28 -3.71
CA CYS A 8 3.26 -10.84 -4.97
C CYS A 8 1.78 -10.43 -4.78
N THR A 9 1.58 -9.27 -4.16
CA THR A 9 0.27 -8.65 -3.90
C THR A 9 0.33 -7.16 -4.23
N PRO A 10 -0.82 -6.49 -4.48
CA PRO A 10 -0.84 -5.06 -4.75
C PRO A 10 -0.12 -4.23 -3.67
N ASN A 11 -0.31 -4.55 -2.38
CA ASN A 11 0.36 -3.82 -1.31
C ASN A 11 1.89 -3.97 -1.31
N GLY A 12 2.40 -5.15 -1.70
CA GLY A 12 3.84 -5.36 -1.87
C GLY A 12 4.39 -4.60 -3.07
N GLN A 13 3.64 -4.57 -4.17
CA GLN A 13 4.03 -3.90 -5.40
C GLN A 13 4.20 -2.39 -5.23
N LYS A 14 3.38 -1.72 -4.43
CA LYS A 14 3.53 -0.29 -4.11
C LYS A 14 4.95 0.04 -3.64
N VAL A 15 5.47 -0.75 -2.70
CA VAL A 15 6.78 -0.51 -2.11
C VAL A 15 7.89 -0.87 -3.09
N SER A 16 7.74 -1.95 -3.87
CA SER A 16 8.71 -2.30 -4.91
C SER A 16 8.83 -1.20 -5.97
N ILE A 17 7.68 -0.69 -6.46
CA ILE A 17 7.65 0.41 -7.43
C ILE A 17 8.35 1.65 -6.84
N MET A 18 8.02 2.02 -5.61
CA MET A 18 8.62 3.17 -4.94
C MET A 18 10.14 3.04 -4.78
N LEU A 19 10.65 1.86 -4.46
CA LEU A 19 12.08 1.59 -4.34
C LEU A 19 12.79 1.71 -5.69
N GLU A 20 12.21 1.16 -6.75
CA GLU A 20 12.74 1.30 -8.12
C GLU A 20 12.76 2.77 -8.57
N GLU A 21 11.68 3.50 -8.36
CA GLU A 21 11.56 4.90 -8.77
C GLU A 21 12.47 5.86 -7.97
N THR A 22 12.75 5.53 -6.71
CA THR A 22 13.69 6.32 -5.90
C THR A 22 15.15 5.97 -6.17
N GLY A 23 15.42 4.77 -6.69
CA GLY A 23 16.77 4.25 -6.84
C GLY A 23 17.47 3.92 -5.52
N LEU A 24 16.73 3.81 -4.42
CA LEU A 24 17.27 3.40 -3.13
C LEU A 24 17.71 1.93 -3.18
N PRO A 25 18.95 1.60 -2.76
CA PRO A 25 19.43 0.23 -2.81
C PRO A 25 18.66 -0.66 -1.83
N TYR A 26 18.12 -1.78 -2.32
CA TYR A 26 17.34 -2.70 -1.50
C TYR A 26 17.59 -4.17 -1.86
N GLU A 27 17.24 -5.07 -0.94
CA GLU A 27 17.21 -6.51 -1.11
C GLU A 27 15.78 -7.00 -0.81
N ALA A 28 15.21 -7.80 -1.73
CA ALA A 28 13.84 -8.30 -1.60
C ALA A 28 13.83 -9.70 -0.98
N HIS A 29 13.03 -9.89 0.05
CA HIS A 29 12.81 -11.14 0.76
C HIS A 29 11.34 -11.57 0.61
N GLY A 30 11.13 -12.76 0.04
CA GLY A 30 9.78 -13.33 -0.10
C GLY A 30 9.22 -13.76 1.25
N VAL A 31 7.97 -13.36 1.54
CA VAL A 31 7.20 -13.84 2.72
C VAL A 31 5.94 -14.53 2.20
N ASN A 32 5.97 -15.85 2.11
CA ASN A 32 4.86 -16.63 1.57
C ASN A 32 3.64 -16.59 2.49
N ILE A 33 2.71 -15.69 2.20
CA ILE A 33 1.48 -15.52 2.98
C ILE A 33 0.52 -16.73 2.87
N GLY A 34 0.63 -17.52 1.81
CA GLY A 34 -0.12 -18.77 1.66
C GLY A 34 0.37 -19.88 2.59
N ALA A 35 1.65 -19.87 2.96
CA ALA A 35 2.26 -20.77 3.93
C ALA A 35 2.19 -20.26 5.39
N GLY A 36 1.72 -19.01 5.61
CA GLY A 36 1.61 -18.44 6.95
C GLY A 36 2.91 -17.83 7.48
N GLU A 37 3.92 -17.60 6.64
CA GLU A 37 5.24 -17.09 7.06
C GLU A 37 5.15 -15.67 7.69
N GLN A 38 4.10 -14.89 7.35
CA GLN A 38 3.81 -13.60 7.97
C GLN A 38 3.48 -13.67 9.46
N PHE A 39 3.30 -14.87 10.00
CA PHE A 39 3.03 -15.12 11.42
C PHE A 39 4.25 -15.66 12.18
N SER A 40 5.40 -15.81 11.52
CA SER A 40 6.65 -16.17 12.19
C SER A 40 7.07 -15.12 13.21
N ASP A 41 7.78 -15.54 14.25
CA ASP A 41 8.26 -14.63 15.31
C ASP A 41 9.15 -13.52 14.73
N PHE A 42 10.02 -13.89 13.79
CA PHE A 42 10.86 -12.93 13.08
C PHE A 42 10.02 -11.88 12.36
N PHE A 43 9.08 -12.29 11.51
CA PHE A 43 8.30 -11.31 10.73
C PHE A 43 7.43 -10.44 11.64
N ARG A 44 6.87 -11.01 12.71
CA ARG A 44 6.11 -10.25 13.72
C ARG A 44 6.95 -9.24 14.49
N SER A 45 8.24 -9.48 14.63
CA SER A 45 9.13 -8.50 15.27
C SER A 45 9.32 -7.23 14.46
N ILE A 46 9.17 -7.30 13.13
CA ILE A 46 9.28 -6.16 12.20
C ILE A 46 7.92 -5.64 11.70
N SER A 47 6.88 -6.48 11.75
CA SER A 47 5.49 -6.14 11.40
C SER A 47 4.52 -6.75 12.43
N PRO A 48 4.24 -6.06 13.54
CA PRO A 48 3.38 -6.58 14.61
C PRO A 48 1.98 -6.97 14.14
N ASN A 49 1.50 -6.33 13.07
CA ASN A 49 0.22 -6.64 12.42
C ASN A 49 0.24 -7.99 11.68
N GLY A 50 1.41 -8.61 11.45
CA GLY A 50 1.54 -9.84 10.68
C GLY A 50 1.05 -9.68 9.23
N ARG A 51 1.32 -8.53 8.61
CA ARG A 51 0.95 -8.20 7.22
C ARG A 51 2.17 -7.73 6.45
N ILE A 52 2.26 -8.17 5.20
CA ILE A 52 3.20 -7.63 4.23
C ILE A 52 2.61 -6.35 3.59
N PRO A 53 3.44 -5.44 3.07
CA PRO A 53 4.90 -5.40 3.16
C PRO A 53 5.40 -4.87 4.52
N ALA A 54 6.66 -5.15 4.81
CA ALA A 54 7.47 -4.48 5.83
C ALA A 54 8.85 -4.20 5.27
N ILE A 55 9.53 -3.19 5.78
CA ILE A 55 10.94 -2.93 5.47
C ILE A 55 11.77 -2.90 6.74
N VAL A 56 13.05 -3.21 6.59
CA VAL A 56 14.09 -2.90 7.59
C VAL A 56 15.15 -2.05 6.88
N ASP A 57 15.23 -0.79 7.26
CA ASP A 57 16.32 0.06 6.79
C ASP A 57 17.49 -0.05 7.75
N ARG A 58 18.64 -0.57 7.25
CA ARG A 58 19.86 -0.76 8.04
C ARG A 58 20.56 0.55 8.37
N ASP A 59 20.20 1.62 7.66
CA ASP A 59 20.71 2.99 7.83
C ASP A 59 19.51 3.95 7.97
N GLY A 60 18.80 3.78 9.07
CA GLY A 60 17.63 4.59 9.41
C GLY A 60 18.00 5.94 10.02
N PRO A 61 17.03 6.66 10.59
CA PRO A 61 17.29 7.90 11.30
C PRO A 61 18.38 7.71 12.37
N ASP A 62 19.25 8.69 12.54
CA ASP A 62 20.39 8.67 13.47
C ASP A 62 21.42 7.54 13.20
N GLY A 63 21.41 6.98 11.99
CA GLY A 63 22.32 5.91 11.58
C GLY A 63 22.03 4.56 12.26
N THR A 64 20.85 4.39 12.85
CA THR A 64 20.46 3.13 13.49
C THR A 64 19.40 2.40 12.64
N PRO A 65 19.39 1.05 12.63
CA PRO A 65 18.37 0.30 11.91
C PRO A 65 16.95 0.60 12.40
N ILE A 66 16.00 0.70 11.47
CA ILE A 66 14.59 0.86 11.77
C ILE A 66 13.74 -0.11 10.95
N SER A 67 12.72 -0.69 11.55
CA SER A 67 11.68 -1.42 10.85
C SER A 67 10.43 -0.56 10.67
N VAL A 68 9.85 -0.60 9.46
CA VAL A 68 8.61 0.12 9.14
C VAL A 68 7.63 -0.86 8.51
N PHE A 69 6.42 -0.91 9.03
CA PHE A 69 5.30 -1.66 8.49
C PHE A 69 4.17 -0.70 8.08
N GLU A 70 3.12 -1.19 7.41
CA GLU A 70 2.09 -0.46 6.69
C GLU A 70 2.60 0.18 5.39
N SER A 71 2.05 -0.25 4.24
CA SER A 71 2.52 0.22 2.93
C SER A 71 2.48 1.73 2.78
N GLY A 72 1.47 2.42 3.31
CA GLY A 72 1.39 3.88 3.29
C GLY A 72 2.48 4.55 4.12
N ALA A 73 2.78 4.02 5.31
CA ALA A 73 3.86 4.53 6.15
C ALA A 73 5.24 4.30 5.50
N ILE A 74 5.42 3.14 4.86
CA ILE A 74 6.64 2.84 4.11
C ILE A 74 6.83 3.82 2.94
N LEU A 75 5.77 4.13 2.19
CA LEU A 75 5.84 5.11 1.10
C LEU A 75 6.26 6.49 1.60
N ILE A 76 5.70 6.96 2.72
CA ILE A 76 6.10 8.23 3.36
C ILE A 76 7.58 8.18 3.74
N TYR A 77 8.01 7.13 4.45
CA TYR A 77 9.38 6.97 4.89
C TYR A 77 10.38 6.99 3.73
N LEU A 78 10.09 6.23 2.67
CA LEU A 78 10.96 6.16 1.48
C LEU A 78 11.01 7.49 0.73
N ALA A 79 9.89 8.19 0.63
CA ALA A 79 9.83 9.51 0.01
C ALA A 79 10.67 10.55 0.77
N GLU A 80 10.58 10.56 2.10
CA GLU A 80 11.37 11.44 2.96
C GLU A 80 12.86 11.11 2.88
N LYS A 81 13.22 9.82 2.91
CA LYS A 81 14.61 9.35 2.76
C LYS A 81 15.20 9.71 1.40
N ALA A 82 14.43 9.59 0.33
CA ALA A 82 14.86 9.91 -1.04
C ALA A 82 14.79 11.41 -1.37
N GLY A 83 14.03 12.20 -0.61
CA GLY A 83 13.72 13.60 -0.93
C GLY A 83 12.87 13.76 -2.19
N ARG A 84 12.03 12.77 -2.56
CA ARG A 84 11.23 12.71 -3.79
C ARG A 84 9.83 12.20 -3.50
N PHE A 85 8.86 12.56 -4.35
CA PHE A 85 7.49 12.05 -4.36
C PHE A 85 6.61 12.43 -3.16
N LEU A 86 7.15 13.21 -2.19
CA LEU A 86 6.36 13.84 -1.13
C LEU A 86 6.72 15.32 -1.08
N PRO A 87 5.83 16.21 -1.53
CA PRO A 87 6.12 17.63 -1.61
C PRO A 87 6.52 18.23 -0.26
N ALA A 88 7.48 19.14 -0.28
CA ALA A 88 7.87 19.92 0.91
C ALA A 88 6.94 21.12 1.14
N GLU A 89 6.28 21.62 0.06
CA GLU A 89 5.30 22.71 0.18
C GLU A 89 4.08 22.22 1.00
N PRO A 90 3.65 22.92 2.05
CA PRO A 90 2.66 22.40 3.00
C PRO A 90 1.32 22.01 2.37
N ARG A 91 0.78 22.79 1.42
CA ARG A 91 -0.51 22.52 0.79
C ARG A 91 -0.43 21.29 -0.14
N ALA A 92 0.61 21.21 -0.95
CA ALA A 92 0.85 20.06 -1.82
C ALA A 92 1.11 18.79 -1.01
N ARG A 93 1.83 18.90 0.12
CA ARG A 93 2.05 17.78 1.05
C ARG A 93 0.73 17.28 1.64
N VAL A 94 -0.14 18.20 2.06
CA VAL A 94 -1.47 17.80 2.57
C VAL A 94 -2.26 17.08 1.50
N ALA A 95 -2.31 17.59 0.27
CA ALA A 95 -3.00 16.92 -0.83
C ALA A 95 -2.47 15.51 -1.10
N ALA A 96 -1.13 15.33 -1.12
CA ALA A 96 -0.53 14.00 -1.31
C ALA A 96 -0.91 13.02 -0.17
N LEU A 97 -0.95 13.50 1.07
CA LEU A 97 -1.36 12.70 2.22
C LEU A 97 -2.86 12.38 2.22
N GLU A 98 -3.73 13.32 1.84
CA GLU A 98 -5.17 13.08 1.71
C GLU A 98 -5.45 11.93 0.75
N TRP A 99 -4.85 11.93 -0.44
CA TRP A 99 -5.02 10.88 -1.43
C TRP A 99 -4.35 9.55 -1.01
N LEU A 100 -3.20 9.62 -0.35
CA LEU A 100 -2.58 8.42 0.25
C LEU A 100 -3.50 7.77 1.28
N PHE A 101 -4.05 8.55 2.22
CA PHE A 101 -4.95 8.02 3.25
C PHE A 101 -6.30 7.59 2.68
N TRP A 102 -6.80 8.26 1.66
CA TRP A 102 -7.97 7.79 0.91
C TRP A 102 -7.74 6.41 0.29
N GLN A 103 -6.55 6.16 -0.27
CA GLN A 103 -6.20 4.84 -0.78
C GLN A 103 -6.08 3.81 0.34
N VAL A 104 -5.31 4.08 1.38
CA VAL A 104 -5.06 3.15 2.50
C VAL A 104 -6.33 2.83 3.29
N GLY A 105 -7.16 3.83 3.54
CA GLY A 105 -8.40 3.69 4.32
C GLY A 105 -9.62 3.23 3.51
N GLY A 106 -9.62 3.42 2.21
CA GLY A 106 -10.76 3.17 1.32
C GLY A 106 -10.44 2.20 0.19
N VAL A 107 -9.66 2.65 -0.80
CA VAL A 107 -9.43 1.90 -2.05
C VAL A 107 -8.85 0.53 -1.79
N GLY A 108 -7.73 0.44 -1.10
CA GLY A 108 -7.05 -0.81 -0.80
C GLY A 108 -7.96 -1.83 -0.11
N PRO A 109 -8.57 -1.50 1.04
CA PRO A 109 -9.49 -2.38 1.74
C PRO A 109 -10.71 -2.78 0.91
N MET A 110 -11.38 -1.85 0.24
CA MET A 110 -12.62 -2.14 -0.49
C MET A 110 -12.39 -2.94 -1.76
N PHE A 111 -11.30 -2.67 -2.50
CA PHE A 111 -10.91 -3.48 -3.66
C PHE A 111 -10.48 -4.88 -3.22
N GLY A 112 -9.77 -4.98 -2.09
CA GLY A 112 -9.42 -6.27 -1.48
C GLY A 112 -10.66 -7.10 -1.12
N GLN A 113 -11.68 -6.47 -0.52
CA GLN A 113 -12.94 -7.14 -0.20
C GLN A 113 -13.72 -7.53 -1.48
N ALA A 114 -13.81 -6.64 -2.47
CA ALA A 114 -14.45 -6.94 -3.74
C ALA A 114 -13.80 -8.18 -4.40
N ASN A 115 -12.47 -8.22 -4.44
CA ASN A 115 -11.73 -9.37 -4.95
C ASN A 115 -11.98 -10.65 -4.13
N HIS A 116 -11.97 -10.52 -2.79
CA HIS A 116 -12.20 -11.67 -1.89
C HIS A 116 -13.58 -12.28 -2.11
N PHE A 117 -14.64 -11.48 -2.09
CA PHE A 117 -16.00 -11.97 -2.25
C PHE A 117 -16.25 -12.55 -3.64
N ARG A 118 -15.64 -11.97 -4.68
CA ARG A 118 -15.77 -12.46 -6.06
C ARG A 118 -15.07 -13.79 -6.28
N ASN A 119 -13.89 -14.01 -5.71
CA ASN A 119 -13.03 -15.13 -6.08
C ASN A 119 -12.91 -16.21 -5.01
N TYR A 120 -13.16 -15.91 -3.73
CA TYR A 120 -12.82 -16.84 -2.64
C TYR A 120 -13.95 -17.09 -1.64
N ALA A 121 -14.91 -16.20 -1.49
CA ALA A 121 -15.89 -16.28 -0.42
C ALA A 121 -16.92 -17.41 -0.61
N THR A 122 -17.32 -17.71 -1.85
CA THR A 122 -18.37 -18.70 -2.13
C THR A 122 -18.11 -20.06 -1.48
N ALA A 123 -16.87 -20.53 -1.51
CA ALA A 123 -16.48 -21.81 -0.89
C ALA A 123 -16.56 -21.78 0.65
N LYS A 124 -16.54 -20.59 1.27
CA LYS A 124 -16.48 -20.42 2.72
C LYS A 124 -17.86 -20.11 3.33
N VAL A 125 -18.64 -19.28 2.64
CA VAL A 125 -19.88 -18.71 3.20
C VAL A 125 -21.15 -19.05 2.41
N GLY A 126 -21.03 -19.80 1.30
CA GLY A 126 -22.12 -20.12 0.41
C GLY A 126 -22.44 -19.02 -0.61
N ALA A 127 -23.17 -19.39 -1.67
CA ALA A 127 -23.42 -18.53 -2.83
C ALA A 127 -24.23 -17.26 -2.50
N GLU A 128 -25.27 -17.38 -1.67
CA GLU A 128 -26.17 -16.27 -1.34
C GLU A 128 -25.43 -15.15 -0.56
N LEU A 129 -24.70 -15.52 0.49
CA LEU A 129 -23.94 -14.55 1.27
C LEU A 129 -22.75 -13.98 0.49
N ALA A 130 -22.11 -14.80 -0.34
CA ALA A 130 -21.06 -14.33 -1.25
C ALA A 130 -21.62 -13.30 -2.24
N ALA A 131 -22.82 -13.52 -2.82
CA ALA A 131 -23.47 -12.59 -3.74
C ALA A 131 -23.73 -11.22 -3.11
N TYR A 132 -24.23 -11.17 -1.88
CA TYR A 132 -24.38 -9.91 -1.14
C TYR A 132 -23.04 -9.16 -0.99
N GLY A 133 -21.99 -9.85 -0.62
CA GLY A 133 -20.65 -9.26 -0.49
C GLY A 133 -20.12 -8.75 -1.85
N VAL A 134 -20.31 -9.51 -2.92
CA VAL A 134 -19.93 -9.10 -4.28
C VAL A 134 -20.66 -7.81 -4.68
N GLU A 135 -21.97 -7.75 -4.49
CA GLU A 135 -22.76 -6.57 -4.83
C GLU A 135 -22.30 -5.34 -4.01
N ARG A 136 -22.23 -5.48 -2.68
CA ARG A 136 -21.84 -4.40 -1.78
C ARG A 136 -20.48 -3.82 -2.11
N TYR A 137 -19.46 -4.67 -2.20
CA TYR A 137 -18.09 -4.21 -2.40
C TYR A 137 -17.80 -3.81 -3.83
N THR A 138 -18.48 -4.38 -4.83
CA THR A 138 -18.40 -3.88 -6.22
C THR A 138 -19.00 -2.48 -6.35
N LYS A 139 -20.13 -2.22 -5.67
CA LYS A 139 -20.74 -0.88 -5.65
C LYS A 139 -19.80 0.15 -5.03
N GLU A 140 -19.16 -0.20 -3.91
CA GLU A 140 -18.19 0.70 -3.27
C GLU A 140 -16.91 0.88 -4.11
N ALA A 141 -16.38 -0.17 -4.71
CA ALA A 141 -15.24 -0.07 -5.62
C ALA A 141 -15.55 0.86 -6.81
N ASN A 142 -16.73 0.74 -7.41
CA ASN A 142 -17.16 1.63 -8.50
C ASN A 142 -17.29 3.09 -8.04
N ARG A 143 -17.79 3.33 -6.82
CA ARG A 143 -17.84 4.68 -6.26
C ARG A 143 -16.44 5.27 -6.09
N LEU A 144 -15.47 4.49 -5.61
CA LEU A 144 -14.09 4.91 -5.46
C LEU A 144 -13.41 5.15 -6.82
N PHE A 145 -13.69 4.32 -7.83
CA PHE A 145 -13.22 4.58 -9.20
C PHE A 145 -13.77 5.89 -9.75
N ALA A 146 -15.05 6.20 -9.52
CA ALA A 146 -15.64 7.46 -9.96
C ALA A 146 -14.99 8.69 -9.30
N VAL A 147 -14.61 8.58 -8.01
CA VAL A 147 -13.85 9.64 -7.31
C VAL A 147 -12.47 9.83 -7.94
N MET A 148 -11.78 8.74 -8.25
CA MET A 148 -10.46 8.77 -8.92
C MET A 148 -10.56 9.39 -10.31
N ASP A 149 -11.52 8.96 -11.12
CA ASP A 149 -11.75 9.44 -12.46
C ASP A 149 -12.06 10.94 -12.49
N GLU A 150 -12.91 11.41 -11.58
CA GLU A 150 -13.21 12.84 -11.42
C GLU A 150 -11.96 13.65 -11.05
N GLN A 151 -11.11 13.13 -10.19
CA GLN A 151 -9.87 13.80 -9.79
C GLN A 151 -8.86 13.85 -10.95
N LEU A 152 -8.65 12.74 -11.63
CA LEU A 152 -7.74 12.65 -12.78
C LEU A 152 -8.27 13.40 -14.02
N GLY A 153 -9.56 13.71 -14.05
CA GLY A 153 -10.13 14.66 -15.03
C GLY A 153 -9.76 16.13 -14.76
N LYS A 154 -9.24 16.45 -13.57
CA LYS A 154 -8.87 17.81 -13.16
C LYS A 154 -7.37 18.01 -13.03
N ALA A 155 -6.61 16.96 -12.80
CA ALA A 155 -5.18 17.00 -12.56
C ALA A 155 -4.49 15.77 -13.22
N GLU A 156 -3.21 15.92 -13.56
CA GLU A 156 -2.43 14.86 -14.18
C GLU A 156 -2.18 13.69 -13.22
N TRP A 157 -2.02 13.99 -11.92
CA TRP A 157 -1.80 13.03 -10.84
C TRP A 157 -2.81 13.25 -9.71
N LEU A 158 -2.98 12.25 -8.85
CA LEU A 158 -3.99 12.33 -7.77
C LEU A 158 -3.82 13.56 -6.89
N ALA A 159 -2.59 13.91 -6.54
CA ALA A 159 -2.32 15.04 -5.65
C ALA A 159 -2.11 16.39 -6.39
N GLY A 160 -2.10 16.41 -7.73
CA GLY A 160 -1.91 17.65 -8.49
C GLY A 160 -1.11 17.48 -9.79
N ALA A 161 -0.16 18.39 -10.04
CA ALA A 161 0.61 18.43 -11.29
C ALA A 161 1.78 17.45 -11.31
N ASP A 162 2.27 17.02 -10.15
CA ASP A 162 3.44 16.15 -10.03
C ASP A 162 3.07 14.80 -9.40
N ILE A 163 3.73 13.74 -9.87
CA ILE A 163 3.59 12.41 -9.29
C ILE A 163 4.01 12.39 -7.82
N SER A 164 3.26 11.70 -6.99
CA SER A 164 3.47 11.63 -5.55
C SER A 164 3.30 10.20 -5.00
N ILE A 165 3.54 10.03 -3.71
CA ILE A 165 3.29 8.78 -3.00
C ILE A 165 1.83 8.30 -3.11
N ALA A 166 0.89 9.17 -3.40
CA ALA A 166 -0.51 8.82 -3.61
C ALA A 166 -0.71 7.99 -4.89
N ASP A 167 0.11 8.21 -5.90
CA ASP A 167 0.03 7.55 -7.20
C ASP A 167 0.74 6.19 -7.20
N PHE A 168 1.66 5.98 -6.26
CA PHE A 168 2.26 4.66 -5.98
C PHE A 168 1.37 3.77 -5.10
N ALA A 169 0.43 4.37 -4.40
CA ALA A 169 -0.46 3.67 -3.48
C ALA A 169 -1.65 3.04 -4.21
#